data_7964bb8130bda288929ee48bb8a80f6c
#
_entry.id   7964bb8130bda288929ee48bb8a80f6c
#
_cell.length_a   1.000
_cell.length_b   1.000
_cell.length_c   1.000
_cell.angle_alpha   90.00
_cell.angle_beta   90.00
_cell.angle_gamma   90.00
#
_symmetry.space_group_name_H-M   'P 1'
#
loop_
_entity.id
_entity.type
_entity.pdbx_description
1 polymer ?
#
loop_
_entity_poly.entity_id
_entity_poly.type
_entity_poly.pdbx_seq_one_letter_code
_entity_poly.pdbx_strand_id
1 'polypeptide(L)'
;ATAIQSVEKNITMVALANMQPSNYNPRKNFDEASLVELSESIRQQGVLQPIGVRPIEDNRFEIVFGERRYRASLMAELEEIPAIVMEISDEVAEEMAVTENLQRKDVTPIEEANAYQKLIDSGRHDVQSLAVQFGKNENYIRTRLKFVSLIPEIAQLLEQDEITISVASEICRYGEDVQKDVYDKHLKEDALHHSWRGMKATEVARNIERQYTTDLERYAFDKTLCLSCPHNTNNMVLFCEGGCGNCANRTCLAEMNAAYLTEKAVRLMEERPDVPLCRENTNYNEIVVERLTAMGYEVERLNCYAKAYPEQPEAPLKEDYDTAEEYEQAQSEYEQELNDYTEKCEEIRTRCEAGEITLYFRVESKDIVLCYMTKVTYASNSTNQEQTLSPMEKLEKQDKRNKEIVLEKTVEDTKKQILEVDMS
;
A
#
# COMPACT_ATOMS: atom_id res chain seq x y z
N ALA A 1 30.09 20.63 0.69
CA ALA A 1 30.50 21.66 -0.30
C ALA A 1 31.32 20.98 -1.37
N THR A 2 30.66 20.34 -2.34
CA THR A 2 31.34 19.73 -3.48
C THR A 2 31.71 20.86 -4.43
N ALA A 3 33.02 21.01 -4.63
CA ALA A 3 33.61 21.95 -5.53
C ALA A 3 33.05 21.76 -6.95
N ILE A 4 32.15 22.64 -7.35
CA ILE A 4 32.10 23.05 -8.73
C ILE A 4 33.43 23.81 -8.90
N GLN A 5 34.51 23.05 -9.18
CA GLN A 5 35.76 23.64 -9.62
C GLN A 5 35.37 24.59 -10.74
N SER A 6 35.88 25.80 -10.67
CA SER A 6 35.80 26.85 -11.69
C SER A 6 36.18 26.24 -13.05
N VAL A 7 35.18 25.67 -13.73
CA VAL A 7 35.35 25.34 -15.16
C VAL A 7 35.63 26.69 -15.81
N GLU A 8 36.83 26.88 -16.31
CA GLU A 8 37.12 28.04 -17.15
C GLU A 8 36.12 28.04 -18.29
N LYS A 9 35.21 29.01 -18.24
CA LYS A 9 34.10 29.13 -19.22
C LYS A 9 34.67 29.66 -20.54
N ASN A 10 35.46 28.85 -21.23
CA ASN A 10 35.93 29.20 -22.55
C ASN A 10 34.76 29.08 -23.54
N ILE A 11 34.22 30.21 -23.97
CA ILE A 11 33.19 30.26 -24.99
C ILE A 11 33.88 30.05 -26.35
N THR A 12 33.44 29.03 -27.06
CA THR A 12 33.95 28.66 -28.37
C THR A 12 32.80 28.62 -29.37
N MET A 13 33.01 29.06 -30.59
CA MET A 13 32.06 28.85 -31.67
C MET A 13 32.13 27.39 -32.10
N VAL A 14 30.98 26.72 -32.06
CA VAL A 14 30.88 25.30 -32.43
C VAL A 14 29.82 25.17 -33.54
N ALA A 15 30.17 24.40 -34.57
CA ALA A 15 29.30 24.14 -35.70
C ALA A 15 28.06 23.33 -35.28
N LEU A 16 26.91 23.79 -35.69
CA LEU A 16 25.62 23.12 -35.40
C LEU A 16 25.57 21.69 -35.95
N ALA A 17 26.22 21.44 -37.08
CA ALA A 17 26.34 20.10 -37.69
C ALA A 17 27.07 19.08 -36.78
N ASN A 18 27.92 19.55 -35.86
CA ASN A 18 28.69 18.71 -34.95
C ASN A 18 27.97 18.54 -33.59
N MET A 19 26.79 19.11 -33.41
CA MET A 19 26.04 19.03 -32.17
C MET A 19 24.86 18.06 -32.28
N GLN A 20 24.60 17.37 -31.19
CA GLN A 20 23.39 16.53 -31.06
C GLN A 20 22.69 16.78 -29.73
N PRO A 21 21.33 16.67 -29.68
CA PRO A 21 20.57 16.73 -28.45
C PRO A 21 20.98 15.59 -27.50
N SER A 22 20.94 15.86 -26.21
CA SER A 22 21.15 14.83 -25.19
C SER A 22 19.93 13.93 -25.04
N ASN A 23 20.18 12.62 -24.86
CA ASN A 23 19.15 11.66 -24.48
C ASN A 23 18.64 11.88 -23.04
N TYR A 24 19.39 12.61 -22.22
CA TYR A 24 19.06 12.91 -20.83
C TYR A 24 18.13 14.11 -20.66
N ASN A 25 17.81 14.85 -21.75
CA ASN A 25 16.91 15.98 -21.66
C ASN A 25 15.47 15.52 -21.37
N PRO A 26 14.87 15.86 -20.22
CA PRO A 26 13.52 15.46 -19.87
C PRO A 26 12.45 16.12 -20.75
N ARG A 27 12.79 17.26 -21.39
CA ARG A 27 11.86 17.99 -22.26
C ARG A 27 11.76 17.37 -23.64
N LYS A 28 10.66 16.67 -23.93
CA LYS A 28 10.38 16.10 -25.26
C LYS A 28 9.52 17.00 -26.16
N ASN A 29 8.70 17.86 -25.56
CA ASN A 29 7.79 18.74 -26.27
C ASN A 29 8.29 20.17 -26.25
N PHE A 30 8.44 20.75 -27.44
CA PHE A 30 8.81 22.14 -27.65
C PHE A 30 7.67 22.84 -28.41
N ASP A 31 7.19 23.93 -27.84
CA ASP A 31 6.18 24.77 -28.50
C ASP A 31 6.77 25.44 -29.76
N GLU A 32 6.23 25.10 -30.91
CA GLU A 32 6.74 25.57 -32.22
C GLU A 32 6.64 27.06 -32.33
N ALA A 33 5.54 27.69 -31.87
CA ALA A 33 5.36 29.13 -31.95
C ALA A 33 6.45 29.87 -31.18
N SER A 34 6.76 29.44 -29.98
CA SER A 34 7.84 29.96 -29.14
C SER A 34 9.25 29.70 -29.70
N LEU A 35 9.45 28.62 -30.48
CA LEU A 35 10.71 28.40 -31.20
C LEU A 35 10.88 29.33 -32.39
N VAL A 36 9.80 29.59 -33.12
CA VAL A 36 9.78 30.56 -34.25
C VAL A 36 10.15 31.95 -33.74
N GLU A 37 9.51 32.46 -32.69
CA GLU A 37 9.84 33.77 -32.10
C GLU A 37 11.31 33.85 -31.67
N LEU A 38 11.80 32.80 -31.03
CA LEU A 38 13.22 32.73 -30.63
C LEU A 38 14.16 32.68 -31.84
N SER A 39 13.80 31.98 -32.91
CA SER A 39 14.60 31.93 -34.15
C SER A 39 14.68 33.29 -34.84
N GLU A 40 13.62 34.06 -34.88
CA GLU A 40 13.61 35.42 -35.41
C GLU A 40 14.56 36.34 -34.57
N SER A 41 14.45 36.25 -33.24
CA SER A 41 15.36 36.99 -32.35
C SER A 41 16.83 36.62 -32.58
N ILE A 42 17.12 35.32 -32.72
CA ILE A 42 18.46 34.81 -32.99
C ILE A 42 18.94 35.26 -34.35
N ARG A 43 18.11 35.34 -35.38
CA ARG A 43 18.48 35.84 -36.71
C ARG A 43 18.90 37.30 -36.68
N GLN A 44 18.25 38.11 -35.81
CA GLN A 44 18.52 39.53 -35.70
C GLN A 44 19.69 39.86 -34.79
N GLN A 45 19.89 39.15 -33.67
CA GLN A 45 20.80 39.54 -32.62
C GLN A 45 21.89 38.48 -32.36
N GLY A 46 21.83 37.32 -33.01
CA GLY A 46 22.66 36.17 -32.69
C GLY A 46 22.25 35.49 -31.38
N VAL A 47 22.98 34.46 -31.01
CA VAL A 47 22.80 33.75 -29.75
C VAL A 47 23.50 34.49 -28.62
N LEU A 48 22.76 35.25 -27.83
CA LEU A 48 23.31 36.10 -26.75
C LEU A 48 23.83 35.29 -25.55
N GLN A 49 23.24 34.16 -25.28
CA GLN A 49 23.66 33.26 -24.20
C GLN A 49 24.21 31.97 -24.78
N PRO A 50 25.48 31.60 -24.49
CA PRO A 50 26.03 30.35 -24.97
C PRO A 50 25.26 29.14 -24.45
N ILE A 51 25.28 28.07 -25.24
CA ILE A 51 24.77 26.75 -24.79
C ILE A 51 25.90 25.97 -24.09
N GLY A 52 25.54 24.98 -23.28
CA GLY A 52 26.52 24.06 -22.69
C GLY A 52 26.58 22.76 -23.49
N VAL A 53 27.81 22.37 -23.88
CA VAL A 53 28.06 21.14 -24.63
C VAL A 53 29.21 20.36 -24.01
N ARG A 54 29.24 19.05 -24.21
CA ARG A 54 30.36 18.18 -23.86
C ARG A 54 30.86 17.44 -25.08
N PRO A 55 32.18 17.20 -25.19
CA PRO A 55 32.73 16.41 -26.29
C PRO A 55 32.27 14.93 -26.14
N ILE A 56 31.92 14.33 -27.25
CA ILE A 56 31.67 12.91 -27.41
C ILE A 56 32.58 12.35 -28.51
N GLU A 57 32.48 11.06 -28.81
CA GLU A 57 33.29 10.44 -29.85
C GLU A 57 33.11 11.11 -31.23
N ASP A 58 34.09 10.97 -32.13
CA ASP A 58 34.07 11.49 -33.50
C ASP A 58 34.04 13.03 -33.63
N ASN A 59 34.63 13.75 -32.69
CA ASN A 59 34.68 15.23 -32.70
C ASN A 59 33.32 15.89 -32.73
N ARG A 60 32.31 15.22 -32.14
CA ARG A 60 30.92 15.70 -31.96
C ARG A 60 30.73 16.20 -30.53
N PHE A 61 29.66 16.95 -30.35
CA PHE A 61 29.30 17.52 -29.07
C PHE A 61 27.86 17.14 -28.71
N GLU A 62 27.64 16.75 -27.47
CA GLU A 62 26.32 16.55 -26.90
C GLU A 62 25.87 17.78 -26.11
N ILE A 63 24.64 18.23 -26.32
CA ILE A 63 24.08 19.41 -25.67
C ILE A 63 23.67 19.06 -24.25
N VAL A 64 24.30 19.65 -23.24
CA VAL A 64 24.00 19.48 -21.82
C VAL A 64 22.87 20.40 -21.39
N PHE A 65 22.88 21.67 -21.84
CA PHE A 65 21.78 22.63 -21.61
C PHE A 65 21.68 23.62 -22.78
N GLY A 66 20.51 24.20 -22.97
CA GLY A 66 20.24 25.18 -23.99
C GLY A 66 19.70 24.63 -25.32
N GLU A 67 19.05 23.46 -25.32
CA GLU A 67 18.51 22.79 -26.52
C GLU A 67 17.51 23.68 -27.30
N ARG A 68 16.69 24.51 -26.63
CA ARG A 68 15.81 25.47 -27.34
C ARG A 68 16.61 26.44 -28.21
N ARG A 69 17.75 26.95 -27.72
CA ARG A 69 18.63 27.86 -28.49
C ARG A 69 19.23 27.13 -29.67
N TYR A 70 19.68 25.90 -29.48
CA TYR A 70 20.19 25.05 -30.57
C TYR A 70 19.13 24.85 -31.67
N ARG A 71 17.89 24.45 -31.30
CA ARG A 71 16.81 24.23 -32.26
C ARG A 71 16.38 25.51 -32.97
N ALA A 72 16.27 26.61 -32.26
CA ALA A 72 15.97 27.91 -32.82
C ALA A 72 17.10 28.42 -33.74
N SER A 73 18.38 28.10 -33.45
CA SER A 73 19.50 28.43 -34.31
C SER A 73 19.54 27.61 -35.60
N LEU A 74 19.10 26.35 -35.57
CA LEU A 74 18.88 25.56 -36.79
C LEU A 74 17.79 26.17 -37.66
N MET A 75 16.68 26.63 -37.07
CA MET A 75 15.61 27.32 -37.80
C MET A 75 16.04 28.70 -38.35
N ALA A 76 16.97 29.33 -37.66
CA ALA A 76 17.56 30.59 -38.12
C ALA A 76 18.66 30.40 -39.19
N GLU A 77 18.97 29.15 -39.57
CA GLU A 77 19.98 28.76 -40.56
C GLU A 77 21.39 29.27 -40.23
N LEU A 78 21.77 29.30 -38.93
CA LEU A 78 23.11 29.58 -38.51
C LEU A 78 24.03 28.36 -38.73
N GLU A 79 25.32 28.61 -39.08
CA GLU A 79 26.30 27.56 -39.25
C GLU A 79 26.95 27.16 -37.91
N GLU A 80 27.18 28.13 -37.03
CA GLU A 80 27.84 27.94 -35.72
C GLU A 80 27.21 28.83 -34.66
N ILE A 81 27.28 28.40 -33.39
CA ILE A 81 26.80 29.15 -32.23
C ILE A 81 27.79 29.12 -31.08
N PRO A 82 27.75 30.15 -30.19
CA PRO A 82 28.62 30.18 -29.01
C PRO A 82 28.21 29.05 -28.03
N ALA A 83 29.20 28.24 -27.66
CA ALA A 83 29.05 27.14 -26.72
C ALA A 83 30.14 27.14 -25.64
N ILE A 84 29.82 26.70 -24.45
CA ILE A 84 30.75 26.38 -23.38
C ILE A 84 31.01 24.89 -23.48
N VAL A 85 32.24 24.53 -23.83
CA VAL A 85 32.69 23.14 -23.89
C VAL A 85 33.13 22.70 -22.50
N MET A 86 32.51 21.64 -22.00
CA MET A 86 32.77 21.10 -20.66
C MET A 86 33.18 19.64 -20.76
N GLU A 87 34.35 19.34 -20.22
CA GLU A 87 34.81 17.95 -20.07
C GLU A 87 34.22 17.36 -18.80
N ILE A 88 33.03 16.77 -18.92
CA ILE A 88 32.26 16.20 -17.82
C ILE A 88 31.83 14.78 -18.14
N SER A 89 31.67 13.95 -17.09
CA SER A 89 31.12 12.59 -17.24
C SER A 89 29.64 12.60 -17.58
N ASP A 90 29.13 11.44 -17.98
CA ASP A 90 27.70 11.23 -18.28
C ASP A 90 26.82 11.58 -17.09
N GLU A 91 27.20 11.16 -15.89
CA GLU A 91 26.44 11.39 -14.66
C GLU A 91 26.38 12.89 -14.31
N VAL A 92 27.46 13.63 -14.52
CA VAL A 92 27.48 15.08 -14.26
C VAL A 92 26.64 15.83 -15.31
N ALA A 93 26.72 15.40 -16.57
CA ALA A 93 25.90 15.98 -17.64
C ALA A 93 24.40 15.77 -17.38
N GLU A 94 24.02 14.57 -16.95
CA GLU A 94 22.64 14.25 -16.58
C GLU A 94 22.17 15.10 -15.39
N GLU A 95 22.97 15.24 -14.35
CA GLU A 95 22.67 16.08 -13.17
C GLU A 95 22.49 17.56 -13.57
N MET A 96 23.34 18.08 -14.43
CA MET A 96 23.21 19.44 -14.93
C MET A 96 21.94 19.67 -15.75
N ALA A 97 21.56 18.70 -16.59
CA ALA A 97 20.32 18.75 -17.36
C ALA A 97 19.08 18.72 -16.46
N VAL A 98 19.07 17.89 -15.43
CA VAL A 98 18.00 17.84 -14.42
C VAL A 98 17.94 19.14 -13.64
N THR A 99 19.08 19.67 -13.20
CA THR A 99 19.16 20.92 -12.44
C THR A 99 18.68 22.12 -13.26
N GLU A 100 19.05 22.21 -14.56
CA GLU A 100 18.56 23.26 -15.45
C GLU A 100 17.04 23.21 -15.59
N ASN A 101 16.49 22.03 -15.78
CA ASN A 101 15.05 21.84 -15.88
C ASN A 101 14.30 22.29 -14.63
N LEU A 102 14.82 21.96 -13.43
CA LEU A 102 14.24 22.39 -12.14
C LEU A 102 14.25 23.91 -11.92
N GLN A 103 15.12 24.67 -12.61
CA GLN A 103 15.17 26.14 -12.49
C GLN A 103 14.13 26.84 -13.37
N ARG A 104 13.37 26.11 -14.16
CA ARG A 104 12.31 26.69 -15.01
C ARG A 104 11.10 27.10 -14.13
N LYS A 105 10.32 28.07 -14.64
CA LYS A 105 9.14 28.57 -13.94
C LYS A 105 7.90 27.69 -14.08
N ASP A 106 7.89 26.82 -15.07
CA ASP A 106 6.76 26.02 -15.52
C ASP A 106 6.90 24.53 -15.13
N VAL A 107 7.74 24.22 -14.14
CA VAL A 107 7.94 22.84 -13.67
C VAL A 107 6.75 22.41 -12.80
N THR A 108 6.13 21.28 -13.15
CA THR A 108 5.04 20.72 -12.37
C THR A 108 5.51 20.09 -11.07
N PRO A 109 4.63 19.94 -10.06
CA PRO A 109 4.99 19.25 -8.82
C PRO A 109 5.49 17.82 -9.01
N ILE A 110 5.02 17.12 -10.02
CA ILE A 110 5.43 15.75 -10.36
C ILE A 110 6.79 15.74 -11.04
N GLU A 111 7.05 16.68 -11.97
CA GLU A 111 8.37 16.85 -12.57
C GLU A 111 9.42 17.19 -11.51
N GLU A 112 9.12 18.10 -10.57
CA GLU A 112 10.00 18.40 -9.43
C GLU A 112 10.30 17.14 -8.60
N ALA A 113 9.26 16.35 -8.28
CA ALA A 113 9.39 15.13 -7.49
C ALA A 113 10.37 14.14 -8.14
N ASN A 114 10.15 13.84 -9.42
CA ASN A 114 10.97 12.91 -10.19
C ASN A 114 12.41 13.42 -10.36
N ALA A 115 12.58 14.72 -10.56
CA ALA A 115 13.89 15.33 -10.68
C ALA A 115 14.68 15.27 -9.36
N TYR A 116 14.06 15.60 -8.22
CA TYR A 116 14.69 15.47 -6.91
C TYR A 116 15.04 14.02 -6.58
N GLN A 117 14.14 13.08 -6.88
CA GLN A 117 14.40 11.65 -6.66
C GLN A 117 15.62 11.21 -7.46
N LYS A 118 15.69 11.57 -8.74
CA LYS A 118 16.83 11.25 -9.61
C LYS A 118 18.16 11.80 -9.09
N LEU A 119 18.15 13.04 -8.56
CA LEU A 119 19.34 13.64 -7.96
C LEU A 119 19.77 12.90 -6.67
N ILE A 120 18.84 12.44 -5.84
CA ILE A 120 19.13 11.65 -4.65
C ILE A 120 19.65 10.26 -5.02
N ASP A 121 19.03 9.60 -5.99
CA ASP A 121 19.42 8.26 -6.46
C ASP A 121 20.85 8.24 -7.06
N SER A 122 21.34 9.39 -7.55
CA SER A 122 22.73 9.54 -7.98
C SER A 122 23.75 9.37 -6.84
N GLY A 123 23.30 9.40 -5.58
CA GLY A 123 24.13 9.28 -4.37
C GLY A 123 24.98 10.52 -4.05
N ARG A 124 24.87 11.61 -4.84
CA ARG A 124 25.65 12.84 -4.66
C ARG A 124 24.91 13.92 -3.89
N HIS A 125 23.60 13.81 -3.81
CA HIS A 125 22.73 14.76 -3.15
C HIS A 125 21.90 14.08 -2.06
N ASP A 126 21.62 14.84 -1.02
CA ASP A 126 20.64 14.54 0.00
C ASP A 126 19.60 15.67 0.07
N VAL A 127 18.56 15.50 0.88
CA VAL A 127 17.50 16.50 1.01
C VAL A 127 18.04 17.87 1.42
N GLN A 128 19.04 17.89 2.30
CA GLN A 128 19.61 19.13 2.81
C GLN A 128 20.40 19.88 1.72
N SER A 129 21.22 19.17 0.95
CA SER A 129 21.98 19.75 -0.16
C SER A 129 21.07 20.29 -1.26
N LEU A 130 20.00 19.57 -1.60
CA LEU A 130 18.99 20.03 -2.55
C LEU A 130 18.25 21.28 -2.04
N ALA A 131 17.88 21.30 -0.77
CA ALA A 131 17.23 22.46 -0.16
C ALA A 131 18.10 23.73 -0.29
N VAL A 132 19.40 23.61 -0.01
CA VAL A 132 20.37 24.71 -0.15
C VAL A 132 20.55 25.10 -1.62
N GLN A 133 20.71 24.12 -2.52
CA GLN A 133 20.98 24.36 -3.95
C GLN A 133 19.83 25.08 -4.66
N PHE A 134 18.58 24.69 -4.36
CA PHE A 134 17.40 25.27 -4.99
C PHE A 134 16.74 26.41 -4.17
N GLY A 135 17.30 26.79 -3.03
CA GLY A 135 16.77 27.84 -2.17
C GLY A 135 15.38 27.50 -1.59
N LYS A 136 15.14 26.22 -1.33
CA LYS A 136 13.91 25.70 -0.71
C LYS A 136 14.18 25.25 0.71
N ASN A 137 13.14 25.06 1.51
CA ASN A 137 13.31 24.38 2.78
C ASN A 137 13.24 22.84 2.61
N GLU A 138 13.79 22.09 3.55
CA GLU A 138 13.80 20.64 3.50
C GLU A 138 12.38 20.03 3.44
N ASN A 139 11.42 20.64 4.14
CA ASN A 139 10.02 20.18 4.11
C ASN A 139 9.40 20.26 2.72
N TYR A 140 9.74 21.31 1.96
CA TYR A 140 9.33 21.43 0.58
C TYR A 140 9.87 20.28 -0.27
N ILE A 141 11.17 20.02 -0.18
CA ILE A 141 11.81 18.91 -0.92
C ILE A 141 11.19 17.56 -0.52
N ARG A 142 11.04 17.30 0.80
CA ARG A 142 10.43 16.07 1.31
C ARG A 142 8.98 15.89 0.85
N THR A 143 8.20 16.96 0.78
CA THR A 143 6.83 16.93 0.28
C THR A 143 6.79 16.57 -1.22
N ARG A 144 7.69 17.16 -2.01
CA ARG A 144 7.79 16.83 -3.44
C ARG A 144 8.19 15.36 -3.65
N LEU A 145 9.22 14.89 -2.96
CA LEU A 145 9.69 13.50 -3.06
C LEU A 145 8.58 12.47 -2.80
N LYS A 146 7.62 12.78 -1.92
CA LYS A 146 6.48 11.89 -1.69
C LYS A 146 5.59 11.70 -2.92
N PHE A 147 5.53 12.67 -3.81
CA PHE A 147 4.70 12.56 -5.02
C PHE A 147 5.19 11.50 -6.00
N VAL A 148 6.43 11.03 -5.86
CA VAL A 148 6.94 9.86 -6.59
C VAL A 148 6.13 8.59 -6.30
N SER A 149 5.51 8.51 -5.11
CA SER A 149 4.65 7.38 -4.72
C SER A 149 3.19 7.50 -5.18
N LEU A 150 2.82 8.59 -5.87
CA LEU A 150 1.47 8.71 -6.42
C LEU A 150 1.28 7.78 -7.61
N ILE A 151 0.11 7.15 -7.68
CA ILE A 151 -0.27 6.41 -8.89
C ILE A 151 -0.43 7.38 -10.07
N PRO A 152 -0.18 6.93 -11.32
CA PRO A 152 -0.19 7.79 -12.50
C PRO A 152 -1.47 8.61 -12.67
N GLU A 153 -2.62 8.02 -12.36
CA GLU A 153 -3.93 8.64 -12.49
C GLU A 153 -4.09 9.84 -11.54
N ILE A 154 -3.63 9.72 -10.29
CA ILE A 154 -3.68 10.82 -9.31
C ILE A 154 -2.62 11.88 -9.62
N ALA A 155 -1.44 11.46 -10.07
CA ALA A 155 -0.41 12.39 -10.54
C ALA A 155 -0.92 13.26 -11.70
N GLN A 156 -1.64 12.66 -12.64
CA GLN A 156 -2.27 13.39 -13.76
C GLN A 156 -3.31 14.41 -13.29
N LEU A 157 -4.16 14.05 -12.29
CA LEU A 157 -5.12 15.01 -11.72
C LEU A 157 -4.43 16.20 -11.05
N LEU A 158 -3.29 15.99 -10.44
CA LEU A 158 -2.48 17.04 -9.85
C LEU A 158 -1.87 17.96 -10.95
N GLU A 159 -1.38 17.39 -12.03
CA GLU A 159 -0.83 18.14 -13.17
C GLU A 159 -1.89 18.96 -13.92
N GLN A 160 -3.15 18.52 -13.89
CA GLN A 160 -4.30 19.19 -14.49
C GLN A 160 -4.98 20.21 -13.55
N ASP A 161 -4.41 20.43 -12.36
CA ASP A 161 -4.99 21.29 -11.30
C ASP A 161 -6.39 20.85 -10.83
N GLU A 162 -6.78 19.59 -11.07
CA GLU A 162 -8.06 19.05 -10.62
C GLU A 162 -8.07 18.68 -9.13
N ILE A 163 -6.89 18.44 -8.58
CA ILE A 163 -6.67 18.32 -7.14
C ILE A 163 -5.52 19.23 -6.71
N THR A 164 -5.58 19.69 -5.46
CA THR A 164 -4.53 20.56 -4.92
C THR A 164 -3.32 19.78 -4.44
N ILE A 165 -2.15 20.43 -4.38
CA ILE A 165 -0.91 19.89 -3.79
C ILE A 165 -1.17 19.34 -2.38
N SER A 166 -1.98 20.01 -1.57
CA SER A 166 -2.32 19.57 -0.23
C SER A 166 -3.13 18.28 -0.23
N VAL A 167 -4.09 18.13 -1.15
CA VAL A 167 -4.86 16.88 -1.31
C VAL A 167 -3.95 15.74 -1.77
N ALA A 168 -3.10 15.98 -2.77
CA ALA A 168 -2.12 14.99 -3.22
C ALA A 168 -1.16 14.57 -2.10
N SER A 169 -0.74 15.51 -1.24
CA SER A 169 0.11 15.25 -0.06
C SER A 169 -0.56 14.35 0.98
N GLU A 170 -1.88 14.41 1.12
CA GLU A 170 -2.61 13.50 2.01
C GLU A 170 -2.75 12.09 1.39
N ILE A 171 -3.03 12.03 0.08
CA ILE A 171 -3.25 10.75 -0.60
C ILE A 171 -1.94 9.95 -0.73
N CYS A 172 -0.81 10.61 -1.07
CA CYS A 172 0.50 9.95 -1.26
C CYS A 172 1.08 9.30 0.01
N ARG A 173 0.48 9.53 1.18
CA ARG A 173 0.84 8.88 2.44
C ARG A 173 0.46 7.40 2.47
N TYR A 174 -0.50 7.00 1.64
CA TYR A 174 -1.08 5.67 1.61
C TYR A 174 -0.51 4.84 0.46
N GLY A 175 -0.55 3.52 0.61
CA GLY A 175 -0.10 2.60 -0.42
C GLY A 175 -0.92 2.65 -1.71
N GLU A 176 -0.39 2.04 -2.76
CA GLU A 176 -0.98 2.02 -4.10
C GLU A 176 -2.42 1.49 -4.11
N ASP A 177 -2.71 0.47 -3.30
CA ASP A 177 -4.04 -0.15 -3.14
C ASP A 177 -5.09 0.87 -2.65
N VAL A 178 -4.74 1.65 -1.63
CA VAL A 178 -5.61 2.71 -1.10
C VAL A 178 -5.75 3.85 -2.10
N GLN A 179 -4.65 4.27 -2.73
CA GLN A 179 -4.66 5.32 -3.74
C GLN A 179 -5.57 4.96 -4.91
N LYS A 180 -5.51 3.71 -5.39
CA LYS A 180 -6.35 3.20 -6.48
C LYS A 180 -7.82 3.17 -6.10
N ASP A 181 -8.13 2.70 -4.89
CA ASP A 181 -9.50 2.72 -4.36
C ASP A 181 -10.05 4.16 -4.25
N VAL A 182 -9.23 5.11 -3.78
CA VAL A 182 -9.59 6.54 -3.68
C VAL A 182 -9.85 7.12 -5.07
N TYR A 183 -8.99 6.81 -6.04
CA TYR A 183 -9.19 7.26 -7.41
C TYR A 183 -10.49 6.72 -8.01
N ASP A 184 -10.66 5.41 -8.01
CA ASP A 184 -11.80 4.74 -8.66
C ASP A 184 -13.15 5.12 -8.04
N LYS A 185 -13.20 5.30 -6.70
CA LYS A 185 -14.45 5.55 -5.98
C LYS A 185 -14.78 7.05 -5.81
N HIS A 186 -13.77 7.94 -5.82
CA HIS A 186 -13.97 9.32 -5.39
C HIS A 186 -13.37 10.39 -6.31
N LEU A 187 -12.36 10.09 -7.14
CA LEU A 187 -11.67 11.07 -7.95
C LEU A 187 -11.93 10.91 -9.45
N LYS A 188 -12.30 9.74 -9.91
CA LYS A 188 -12.66 9.49 -11.29
C LYS A 188 -13.91 10.27 -11.68
N GLU A 189 -14.08 10.68 -12.95
CA GLU A 189 -15.23 11.47 -13.40
C GLU A 189 -16.56 10.77 -13.19
N ASP A 190 -16.59 9.45 -13.43
CA ASP A 190 -17.76 8.58 -13.28
C ASP A 190 -17.80 7.88 -11.92
N ALA A 191 -17.14 8.42 -10.89
CA ALA A 191 -17.08 7.83 -9.57
C ALA A 191 -18.50 7.62 -8.99
N LEU A 192 -18.75 6.41 -8.49
CA LEU A 192 -20.06 5.99 -7.94
C LEU A 192 -20.43 6.73 -6.64
N HIS A 193 -19.45 7.35 -5.99
CA HIS A 193 -19.60 8.06 -4.72
C HIS A 193 -19.41 9.56 -4.91
N HIS A 194 -19.72 10.34 -3.86
CA HIS A 194 -19.46 11.78 -3.88
C HIS A 194 -18.00 12.06 -4.21
N SER A 195 -17.81 12.89 -5.25
CA SER A 195 -16.49 13.30 -5.70
C SER A 195 -15.75 14.06 -4.59
N TRP A 196 -14.47 13.72 -4.40
CA TRP A 196 -13.57 14.46 -3.51
C TRP A 196 -12.80 15.55 -4.23
N ARG A 197 -13.01 15.72 -5.53
CA ARG A 197 -12.48 16.87 -6.30
C ARG A 197 -13.00 18.17 -5.69
N GLY A 198 -12.11 19.10 -5.40
CA GLY A 198 -12.45 20.36 -4.76
C GLY A 198 -12.68 20.33 -3.25
N MET A 199 -12.60 19.16 -2.60
CA MET A 199 -12.61 19.07 -1.13
C MET A 199 -11.33 19.64 -0.54
N LYS A 200 -11.42 20.10 0.73
CA LYS A 200 -10.24 20.48 1.51
C LYS A 200 -9.41 19.26 1.88
N ALA A 201 -8.08 19.42 1.91
CA ALA A 201 -7.16 18.36 2.26
C ALA A 201 -7.48 17.69 3.61
N THR A 202 -7.91 18.47 4.63
CA THR A 202 -8.31 17.95 5.94
C THR A 202 -9.56 17.07 5.90
N GLU A 203 -10.48 17.34 4.98
CA GLU A 203 -11.67 16.52 4.77
C GLU A 203 -11.32 15.22 4.05
N VAL A 204 -10.46 15.31 3.03
CA VAL A 204 -9.94 14.14 2.31
C VAL A 204 -9.17 13.24 3.26
N ALA A 205 -8.25 13.79 4.07
CA ALA A 205 -7.50 13.03 5.08
C ALA A 205 -8.43 12.27 6.03
N ARG A 206 -9.42 12.95 6.63
CA ARG A 206 -10.40 12.33 7.53
C ARG A 206 -11.23 11.24 6.84
N ASN A 207 -11.60 11.44 5.58
CA ASN A 207 -12.35 10.46 4.82
C ASN A 207 -11.51 9.23 4.51
N ILE A 208 -10.24 9.39 4.13
CA ILE A 208 -9.32 8.27 3.91
C ILE A 208 -9.13 7.50 5.22
N GLU A 209 -8.85 8.19 6.31
CA GLU A 209 -8.64 7.56 7.62
C GLU A 209 -9.85 6.72 8.04
N ARG A 210 -11.05 7.27 7.91
CA ARG A 210 -12.29 6.56 8.27
C ARG A 210 -12.61 5.37 7.36
N GLN A 211 -12.34 5.47 6.06
CA GLN A 211 -12.80 4.47 5.09
C GLN A 211 -11.73 3.42 4.73
N TYR A 212 -10.45 3.78 4.86
CA TYR A 212 -9.34 3.00 4.34
C TYR A 212 -8.33 2.58 5.39
N THR A 213 -8.50 2.97 6.64
CA THR A 213 -7.68 2.49 7.75
C THR A 213 -8.48 1.64 8.72
N THR A 214 -7.80 0.82 9.48
CA THR A 214 -8.41 -0.09 10.44
C THR A 214 -7.77 0.08 11.81
N ASP A 215 -8.61 0.23 12.81
CA ASP A 215 -8.21 0.33 14.21
C ASP A 215 -7.53 -0.97 14.67
N LEU A 216 -6.26 -0.85 15.09
CA LEU A 216 -5.45 -1.97 15.56
C LEU A 216 -5.90 -2.51 16.92
N GLU A 217 -6.58 -1.71 17.74
CA GLU A 217 -7.04 -2.15 19.07
C GLU A 217 -8.08 -3.26 18.98
N ARG A 218 -8.76 -3.34 17.85
CA ARG A 218 -9.77 -4.39 17.58
C ARG A 218 -9.18 -5.77 17.30
N TYR A 219 -7.86 -5.92 17.26
CA TYR A 219 -7.17 -7.17 16.94
C TYR A 219 -6.32 -7.62 18.11
N ALA A 220 -6.25 -8.93 18.34
CA ALA A 220 -5.56 -9.52 19.48
C ALA A 220 -4.12 -10.00 19.19
N PHE A 221 -3.65 -9.94 17.93
CA PHE A 221 -2.27 -10.31 17.60
C PHE A 221 -1.24 -9.35 18.20
N ASP A 222 0.02 -9.77 18.29
CA ASP A 222 1.11 -8.92 18.79
C ASP A 222 1.36 -7.72 17.88
N LYS A 223 1.22 -6.51 18.43
CA LYS A 223 1.34 -5.22 17.73
C LYS A 223 2.72 -4.58 17.86
N THR A 224 3.69 -5.26 18.45
CA THR A 224 5.04 -4.70 18.69
C THR A 224 5.66 -4.15 17.40
N LEU A 225 5.55 -4.88 16.29
CA LEU A 225 6.02 -4.44 14.98
C LEU A 225 5.21 -3.27 14.41
N CYS A 226 3.93 -3.14 14.80
CA CYS A 226 3.06 -2.07 14.32
C CYS A 226 3.41 -0.71 14.93
N LEU A 227 4.07 -0.65 16.09
CA LEU A 227 4.44 0.59 16.77
C LEU A 227 5.41 1.45 15.92
N SER A 228 6.33 0.81 15.18
CA SER A 228 7.29 1.49 14.31
C SER A 228 6.96 1.36 12.82
N CYS A 229 5.83 0.74 12.46
CA CYS A 229 5.44 0.47 11.09
C CYS A 229 5.13 1.78 10.33
N PRO A 230 5.65 1.98 9.10
CA PRO A 230 5.37 3.17 8.29
C PRO A 230 3.89 3.28 7.86
N HIS A 231 3.13 2.18 7.90
CA HIS A 231 1.69 2.14 7.60
C HIS A 231 0.79 2.33 8.82
N ASN A 232 1.37 2.54 10.00
CA ASN A 232 0.61 2.98 11.18
C ASN A 232 0.38 4.49 11.06
N THR A 233 -0.88 4.92 11.18
CA THR A 233 -1.25 6.34 11.01
C THR A 233 -0.53 7.26 12.00
N ASN A 234 -0.14 6.78 13.19
CA ASN A 234 0.71 7.52 14.12
C ASN A 234 2.09 7.86 13.55
N ASN A 235 2.65 7.02 12.67
CA ASN A 235 3.97 7.20 12.06
C ASN A 235 3.90 7.92 10.70
N MET A 236 2.70 8.10 10.14
CA MET A 236 2.49 8.80 8.86
C MET A 236 2.49 10.33 9.03
N VAL A 237 2.46 10.81 10.26
CA VAL A 237 2.29 12.25 10.57
C VAL A 237 3.59 12.99 10.32
N LEU A 238 3.55 13.99 9.42
CA LEU A 238 4.67 14.91 9.18
C LEU A 238 4.51 16.24 9.91
N PHE A 239 3.27 16.65 10.24
CA PHE A 239 3.00 18.01 10.69
C PHE A 239 1.81 18.17 11.65
N CYS A 240 1.11 17.10 12.06
CA CYS A 240 -0.09 17.21 12.89
C CYS A 240 -0.04 16.35 14.13
N GLU A 241 -0.83 16.73 15.11
CA GLU A 241 -1.23 15.98 16.29
C GLU A 241 -1.47 14.50 15.97
N GLY A 242 -0.99 13.61 16.82
CA GLY A 242 -0.85 12.16 16.59
C GLY A 242 -1.99 11.53 15.79
N GLY A 243 -1.65 10.58 14.95
CA GLY A 243 -2.63 9.77 14.23
C GLY A 243 -3.46 8.93 15.20
N CYS A 244 -4.52 8.28 14.69
CA CYS A 244 -5.43 7.45 15.50
C CYS A 244 -4.89 6.04 15.82
N GLY A 245 -3.64 5.73 15.46
CA GLY A 245 -3.05 4.39 15.66
C GLY A 245 -3.59 3.30 14.74
N ASN A 246 -4.31 3.67 13.69
CA ASN A 246 -4.89 2.74 12.73
C ASN A 246 -3.84 2.19 11.75
N CYS A 247 -4.11 1.02 11.20
CA CYS A 247 -3.32 0.42 10.12
C CYS A 247 -3.89 0.78 8.75
N ALA A 248 -3.05 1.28 7.86
CA ALA A 248 -3.40 1.57 6.46
C ALA A 248 -3.02 0.44 5.48
N ASN A 249 -2.31 -0.60 5.94
CA ASN A 249 -1.94 -1.76 5.12
C ASN A 249 -2.87 -2.94 5.39
N ARG A 250 -3.93 -3.05 4.59
CA ARG A 250 -4.96 -4.09 4.72
C ARG A 250 -4.41 -5.50 4.51
N THR A 251 -3.49 -5.67 3.57
CA THR A 251 -2.89 -6.98 3.26
C THR A 251 -2.06 -7.48 4.43
N CYS A 252 -1.16 -6.65 4.96
CA CYS A 252 -0.38 -6.97 6.14
C CYS A 252 -1.27 -7.27 7.35
N LEU A 253 -2.30 -6.44 7.58
CA LEU A 253 -3.25 -6.65 8.68
C LEU A 253 -3.98 -7.99 8.59
N ALA A 254 -4.45 -8.34 7.38
CA ALA A 254 -5.12 -9.62 7.13
C ALA A 254 -4.18 -10.81 7.38
N GLU A 255 -2.93 -10.71 6.92
CA GLU A 255 -1.91 -11.73 7.12
C GLU A 255 -1.55 -11.93 8.60
N MET A 256 -1.31 -10.85 9.34
CA MET A 256 -1.00 -10.89 10.77
C MET A 256 -2.15 -11.48 11.58
N ASN A 257 -3.38 -11.05 11.28
CA ASN A 257 -4.57 -11.58 11.92
C ASN A 257 -4.79 -13.07 11.58
N ALA A 258 -4.59 -13.46 10.31
CA ALA A 258 -4.74 -14.85 9.90
C ALA A 258 -3.68 -15.75 10.56
N ALA A 259 -2.44 -15.30 10.70
CA ALA A 259 -1.40 -16.04 11.42
C ALA A 259 -1.78 -16.25 12.89
N TYR A 260 -2.19 -15.18 13.59
CA TYR A 260 -2.65 -15.24 14.96
C TYR A 260 -3.83 -16.20 15.16
N LEU A 261 -4.86 -16.07 14.32
CA LEU A 261 -6.05 -16.94 14.43
C LEU A 261 -5.71 -18.40 14.14
N THR A 262 -4.83 -18.67 13.19
CA THR A 262 -4.37 -20.04 12.90
C THR A 262 -3.64 -20.64 14.10
N GLU A 263 -2.71 -19.89 14.69
CA GLU A 263 -1.99 -20.33 15.89
C GLU A 263 -2.95 -20.56 17.09
N LYS A 264 -3.87 -19.63 17.32
CA LYS A 264 -4.89 -19.76 18.36
C LYS A 264 -5.77 -20.98 18.15
N ALA A 265 -6.21 -21.25 16.90
CA ALA A 265 -7.01 -22.43 16.58
C ALA A 265 -6.25 -23.73 16.88
N VAL A 266 -5.00 -23.83 16.45
CA VAL A 266 -4.16 -25.02 16.70
C VAL A 266 -4.03 -25.26 18.20
N ARG A 267 -3.69 -24.24 18.97
CA ARG A 267 -3.59 -24.35 20.43
C ARG A 267 -4.90 -24.80 21.08
N LEU A 268 -6.05 -24.23 20.69
CA LEU A 268 -7.35 -24.64 21.22
C LEU A 268 -7.71 -26.09 20.87
N MET A 269 -7.33 -26.55 19.68
CA MET A 269 -7.52 -27.94 19.27
C MET A 269 -6.58 -28.94 19.99
N GLU A 270 -5.38 -28.50 20.38
CA GLU A 270 -4.49 -29.29 21.21
C GLU A 270 -4.99 -29.39 22.65
N GLU A 271 -5.51 -28.30 23.22
CA GLU A 271 -6.09 -28.25 24.56
C GLU A 271 -7.40 -29.02 24.67
N ARG A 272 -8.26 -28.96 23.63
CA ARG A 272 -9.57 -29.58 23.59
C ARG A 272 -9.85 -30.25 22.26
N PRO A 273 -9.26 -31.42 21.99
CA PRO A 273 -9.43 -32.13 20.71
C PRO A 273 -10.86 -32.70 20.50
N ASP A 274 -11.66 -32.69 21.56
CA ASP A 274 -13.08 -33.10 21.55
C ASP A 274 -14.01 -32.04 20.95
N VAL A 275 -13.55 -30.78 20.81
CA VAL A 275 -14.35 -29.66 20.32
C VAL A 275 -13.93 -29.31 18.88
N PRO A 276 -14.75 -29.59 17.87
CA PRO A 276 -14.40 -29.34 16.48
C PRO A 276 -14.41 -27.84 16.15
N LEU A 277 -13.63 -27.48 15.10
CA LEU A 277 -13.66 -26.15 14.52
C LEU A 277 -14.87 -25.98 13.60
N CYS A 278 -15.48 -24.79 13.62
CA CYS A 278 -16.56 -24.46 12.70
C CYS A 278 -16.45 -23.07 12.12
N ARG A 279 -17.18 -22.84 11.02
CA ARG A 279 -17.42 -21.51 10.42
C ARG A 279 -18.89 -21.35 10.05
N GLU A 280 -19.34 -20.10 10.00
CA GLU A 280 -20.65 -19.74 9.46
C GLU A 280 -20.60 -19.44 7.95
N ASN A 281 -21.75 -19.35 7.30
CA ASN A 281 -21.86 -19.13 5.86
C ASN A 281 -21.34 -17.77 5.38
N THR A 282 -21.22 -16.79 6.28
CA THR A 282 -20.79 -15.40 6.00
C THR A 282 -19.32 -15.14 6.31
N ASN A 283 -18.48 -16.14 6.19
CA ASN A 283 -17.13 -16.09 6.71
C ASN A 283 -16.19 -15.23 5.85
N TYR A 284 -15.60 -14.22 6.48
CA TYR A 284 -14.58 -13.34 5.90
C TYR A 284 -13.14 -13.88 6.07
N ASN A 285 -12.95 -15.07 6.67
CA ASN A 285 -11.63 -15.63 7.00
C ASN A 285 -11.28 -16.89 6.20
N GLU A 286 -11.46 -16.84 4.90
CA GLU A 286 -11.08 -17.96 4.02
C GLU A 286 -9.62 -18.35 4.18
N ILE A 287 -8.70 -17.37 4.31
CA ILE A 287 -7.27 -17.60 4.51
C ILE A 287 -6.98 -18.47 5.75
N VAL A 288 -7.67 -18.21 6.87
CA VAL A 288 -7.49 -19.00 8.11
C VAL A 288 -7.97 -20.43 7.91
N VAL A 289 -9.13 -20.59 7.28
CA VAL A 289 -9.74 -21.91 7.01
C VAL A 289 -8.86 -22.72 6.04
N GLU A 290 -8.33 -22.10 5.00
CA GLU A 290 -7.40 -22.74 4.06
C GLU A 290 -6.12 -23.21 4.76
N ARG A 291 -5.53 -22.38 5.63
CA ARG A 291 -4.33 -22.72 6.41
C ARG A 291 -4.59 -23.90 7.35
N LEU A 292 -5.71 -23.85 8.10
CA LEU A 292 -6.09 -24.94 9.00
C LEU A 292 -6.34 -26.24 8.25
N THR A 293 -7.02 -26.17 7.12
CA THR A 293 -7.27 -27.34 6.26
C THR A 293 -5.97 -27.91 5.69
N ALA A 294 -5.02 -27.05 5.29
CA ALA A 294 -3.70 -27.49 4.82
C ALA A 294 -2.87 -28.16 5.92
N MET A 295 -3.10 -27.80 7.19
CA MET A 295 -2.49 -28.45 8.37
C MET A 295 -3.20 -29.76 8.78
N GLY A 296 -4.33 -30.10 8.12
CA GLY A 296 -5.08 -31.32 8.39
C GLY A 296 -6.23 -31.17 9.37
N TYR A 297 -6.55 -29.95 9.81
CA TYR A 297 -7.73 -29.69 10.63
C TYR A 297 -8.98 -29.57 9.77
N GLU A 298 -10.08 -30.21 10.20
CA GLU A 298 -11.37 -30.09 9.57
C GLU A 298 -12.13 -28.90 10.17
N VAL A 299 -12.64 -27.99 9.31
CA VAL A 299 -13.46 -26.86 9.73
C VAL A 299 -14.87 -27.06 9.20
N GLU A 300 -15.81 -27.39 10.09
CA GLU A 300 -17.20 -27.67 9.73
C GLU A 300 -17.93 -26.39 9.31
N ARG A 301 -18.72 -26.48 8.24
CA ARG A 301 -19.59 -25.37 7.82
C ARG A 301 -20.96 -25.53 8.45
N LEU A 302 -21.31 -24.62 9.36
CA LEU A 302 -22.60 -24.63 10.00
C LEU A 302 -23.63 -23.87 9.15
N ASN A 303 -24.81 -24.50 8.96
CA ASN A 303 -25.92 -23.90 8.20
C ASN A 303 -26.91 -23.11 9.10
N CYS A 304 -26.70 -23.11 10.40
CA CYS A 304 -27.50 -22.42 11.39
C CYS A 304 -26.61 -21.64 12.36
N TYR A 305 -27.24 -20.67 12.99
CA TYR A 305 -26.56 -19.79 13.94
C TYR A 305 -26.23 -20.56 15.24
N ALA A 306 -24.94 -20.63 15.57
CA ALA A 306 -24.49 -21.16 16.83
C ALA A 306 -24.53 -20.08 17.91
N LYS A 307 -24.97 -20.44 19.12
CA LYS A 307 -24.98 -19.52 20.26
C LYS A 307 -23.60 -19.39 20.86
N ALA A 308 -23.19 -18.17 21.20
CA ALA A 308 -21.94 -17.94 21.91
C ALA A 308 -21.96 -18.62 23.28
N TYR A 309 -20.82 -19.18 23.67
CA TYR A 309 -20.63 -19.69 25.03
C TYR A 309 -20.54 -18.48 25.97
N PRO A 310 -21.06 -18.58 27.22
CA PRO A 310 -20.96 -17.47 28.15
C PRO A 310 -19.51 -17.02 28.35
N GLU A 311 -19.27 -15.73 28.40
CA GLU A 311 -17.99 -15.16 28.74
C GLU A 311 -17.91 -14.95 30.26
N GLN A 312 -16.73 -15.23 30.84
CA GLN A 312 -16.50 -15.01 32.25
C GLN A 312 -16.49 -13.50 32.52
N PRO A 313 -17.27 -13.00 33.49
CA PRO A 313 -17.23 -11.59 33.84
C PRO A 313 -15.84 -11.20 34.38
N GLU A 314 -15.43 -9.96 34.06
CA GLU A 314 -14.17 -9.41 34.56
C GLU A 314 -14.33 -8.85 35.95
N ALA A 315 -13.37 -9.16 36.83
CA ALA A 315 -13.38 -8.64 38.19
C ALA A 315 -13.15 -7.11 38.22
N PRO A 316 -13.93 -6.34 38.97
CA PRO A 316 -13.73 -4.90 39.06
C PRO A 316 -12.38 -4.56 39.70
N LEU A 317 -11.66 -3.60 39.10
CA LEU A 317 -10.41 -3.10 39.63
C LEU A 317 -10.69 -1.91 40.53
N LYS A 318 -10.09 -1.90 41.71
CA LYS A 318 -10.31 -0.82 42.72
C LYS A 318 -9.92 0.57 42.21
N GLU A 319 -8.99 0.60 41.22
CA GLU A 319 -8.47 1.83 40.62
C GLU A 319 -9.48 2.54 39.69
N ASP A 320 -10.53 1.84 39.27
CA ASP A 320 -11.54 2.33 38.34
C ASP A 320 -12.71 3.05 39.02
N TYR A 321 -12.71 3.10 40.37
CA TYR A 321 -13.80 3.65 41.15
C TYR A 321 -13.34 4.79 42.05
N ASP A 322 -14.12 5.88 42.09
CA ASP A 322 -13.83 7.07 42.87
C ASP A 322 -14.12 6.90 44.36
N THR A 323 -15.07 6.01 44.75
CA THR A 323 -15.47 5.76 46.11
C THR A 323 -15.43 4.28 46.48
N ALA A 324 -15.25 3.99 47.78
CA ALA A 324 -15.29 2.64 48.32
C ALA A 324 -16.68 2.01 48.19
N GLU A 325 -17.74 2.80 48.30
CA GLU A 325 -19.13 2.33 48.16
C GLU A 325 -19.44 1.86 46.73
N GLU A 326 -18.97 2.61 45.73
CA GLU A 326 -19.10 2.20 44.29
C GLU A 326 -18.35 0.93 43.99
N TYR A 327 -17.14 0.77 44.54
CA TYR A 327 -16.37 -0.47 44.38
C TYR A 327 -17.05 -1.69 45.04
N GLU A 328 -17.60 -1.52 46.28
CA GLU A 328 -18.34 -2.60 46.98
C GLU A 328 -19.61 -2.98 46.19
N GLN A 329 -20.30 -2.03 45.62
CA GLN A 329 -21.47 -2.32 44.76
C GLN A 329 -21.06 -3.09 43.50
N ALA A 330 -20.02 -2.63 42.78
CA ALA A 330 -19.49 -3.33 41.60
C ALA A 330 -19.00 -4.74 41.92
N GLN A 331 -18.42 -4.93 43.09
CA GLN A 331 -17.99 -6.26 43.54
C GLN A 331 -19.19 -7.18 43.82
N SER A 332 -20.26 -6.66 44.40
CA SER A 332 -21.51 -7.43 44.62
C SER A 332 -22.19 -7.78 43.29
N GLU A 333 -22.21 -6.87 42.32
CA GLU A 333 -22.73 -7.12 40.96
C GLU A 333 -21.89 -8.19 40.24
N TYR A 334 -20.55 -8.10 40.32
CA TYR A 334 -19.65 -9.10 39.80
C TYR A 334 -19.86 -10.50 40.40
N GLU A 335 -20.07 -10.60 41.71
CA GLU A 335 -20.35 -11.89 42.38
C GLU A 335 -21.66 -12.51 41.85
N GLN A 336 -22.68 -11.71 41.60
CA GLN A 336 -23.93 -12.17 41.01
C GLN A 336 -23.72 -12.63 39.54
N GLU A 337 -23.04 -11.84 38.72
CA GLU A 337 -22.72 -12.20 37.35
C GLU A 337 -21.86 -13.48 37.25
N LEU A 338 -20.91 -13.64 38.20
CA LEU A 338 -20.07 -14.84 38.26
C LEU A 338 -20.88 -16.09 38.62
N ASN A 339 -21.87 -15.96 39.53
CA ASN A 339 -22.79 -17.06 39.87
C ASN A 339 -23.64 -17.43 38.64
N ASP A 340 -24.23 -16.45 37.99
CA ASP A 340 -25.05 -16.65 36.79
C ASP A 340 -24.23 -17.28 35.65
N TYR A 341 -22.96 -16.83 35.46
CA TYR A 341 -22.03 -17.45 34.54
C TYR A 341 -21.77 -18.91 34.86
N THR A 342 -21.51 -19.22 36.13
CA THR A 342 -21.22 -20.58 36.57
C THR A 342 -22.41 -21.50 36.37
N GLU A 343 -23.64 -21.05 36.70
CA GLU A 343 -24.86 -21.80 36.51
C GLU A 343 -25.13 -22.11 35.03
N LYS A 344 -24.96 -21.10 34.14
CA LYS A 344 -25.09 -21.27 32.69
C LYS A 344 -24.07 -22.24 32.13
N CYS A 345 -22.83 -22.16 32.57
CA CYS A 345 -21.76 -23.08 32.14
C CYS A 345 -22.06 -24.52 32.58
N GLU A 346 -22.60 -24.75 33.78
CA GLU A 346 -22.99 -26.06 34.27
C GLU A 346 -24.22 -26.63 33.51
N GLU A 347 -25.21 -25.78 33.21
CA GLU A 347 -26.35 -26.16 32.34
C GLU A 347 -25.84 -26.63 30.97
N ILE A 348 -24.96 -25.83 30.31
CA ILE A 348 -24.44 -26.16 29.00
C ILE A 348 -23.65 -27.48 29.07
N ARG A 349 -22.80 -27.68 30.09
CA ARG A 349 -22.02 -28.90 30.28
C ARG A 349 -22.94 -30.13 30.41
N THR A 350 -23.95 -30.04 31.27
CA THR A 350 -24.91 -31.11 31.48
C THR A 350 -25.64 -31.49 30.20
N ARG A 351 -26.09 -30.52 29.44
CA ARG A 351 -26.75 -30.72 28.14
C ARG A 351 -25.81 -31.27 27.07
N CYS A 352 -24.51 -30.91 27.15
CA CYS A 352 -23.49 -31.48 26.27
C CYS A 352 -23.28 -32.96 26.59
N GLU A 353 -23.16 -33.33 27.87
CA GLU A 353 -23.03 -34.72 28.34
C GLU A 353 -24.28 -35.56 27.99
N ALA A 354 -25.45 -34.96 28.02
CA ALA A 354 -26.70 -35.59 27.57
C ALA A 354 -26.78 -35.72 26.03
N GLY A 355 -25.84 -35.13 25.29
CA GLY A 355 -25.79 -35.17 23.83
C GLY A 355 -26.86 -34.28 23.14
N GLU A 356 -27.49 -33.35 23.86
CA GLU A 356 -28.47 -32.40 23.32
C GLU A 356 -27.84 -31.26 22.56
N ILE A 357 -26.62 -30.87 22.93
CA ILE A 357 -25.87 -29.81 22.31
C ILE A 357 -24.46 -30.29 21.91
N THR A 358 -23.87 -29.58 20.96
CA THR A 358 -22.45 -29.81 20.56
C THR A 358 -21.73 -28.49 20.68
N LEU A 359 -20.53 -28.53 21.26
CA LEU A 359 -19.61 -27.40 21.35
C LEU A 359 -18.78 -27.30 20.07
N TYR A 360 -18.44 -26.07 19.69
CA TYR A 360 -17.58 -25.75 18.56
C TYR A 360 -16.66 -24.58 18.87
N PHE A 361 -15.47 -24.59 18.31
CA PHE A 361 -14.65 -23.39 18.18
C PHE A 361 -14.97 -22.70 16.86
N ARG A 362 -15.69 -21.57 16.92
CA ARG A 362 -16.08 -20.79 15.73
C ARG A 362 -14.99 -19.84 15.36
N VAL A 363 -14.51 -19.95 14.11
CA VAL A 363 -13.54 -19.03 13.51
C VAL A 363 -14.28 -17.76 13.11
N GLU A 364 -14.08 -16.68 13.86
CA GLU A 364 -14.62 -15.35 13.57
C GLU A 364 -13.57 -14.45 12.87
N SER A 365 -13.98 -13.25 12.46
CA SER A 365 -13.12 -12.34 11.71
C SER A 365 -11.89 -11.86 12.50
N LYS A 366 -11.97 -11.82 13.82
CA LYS A 366 -10.92 -11.26 14.69
C LYS A 366 -10.54 -12.16 15.85
N ASP A 367 -11.32 -13.20 16.08
CA ASP A 367 -11.09 -14.13 17.19
C ASP A 367 -11.62 -15.53 16.87
N ILE A 368 -11.31 -16.47 17.76
CA ILE A 368 -11.89 -17.80 17.78
C ILE A 368 -12.63 -17.93 19.10
N VAL A 369 -13.94 -18.12 19.00
CA VAL A 369 -14.83 -18.14 20.15
C VAL A 369 -15.45 -19.52 20.35
N LEU A 370 -15.61 -19.90 21.59
CA LEU A 370 -16.36 -21.10 21.93
C LEU A 370 -17.85 -20.83 21.73
N CYS A 371 -18.55 -21.72 21.05
CA CYS A 371 -19.97 -21.64 20.80
C CYS A 371 -20.63 -23.02 20.94
N TYR A 372 -21.95 -23.05 20.97
CA TYR A 372 -22.69 -24.30 21.04
C TYR A 372 -23.91 -24.27 20.13
N MET A 373 -24.29 -25.46 19.68
CA MET A 373 -25.49 -25.66 18.85
C MET A 373 -26.35 -26.78 19.42
N THR A 374 -27.64 -26.52 19.48
CA THR A 374 -28.61 -27.56 19.86
C THR A 374 -28.76 -28.53 18.70
N LYS A 375 -28.65 -29.84 18.95
CA LYS A 375 -28.98 -30.85 17.97
C LYS A 375 -30.51 -30.78 17.72
N VAL A 376 -30.88 -30.22 16.58
CA VAL A 376 -32.28 -30.25 16.16
C VAL A 376 -32.56 -31.67 15.73
N THR A 377 -33.23 -32.44 16.61
CA THR A 377 -33.84 -33.69 16.22
C THR A 377 -35.03 -33.36 15.33
N TYR A 378 -34.80 -33.21 14.04
CA TYR A 378 -35.89 -33.31 13.09
C TYR A 378 -36.41 -34.75 13.18
N ALA A 379 -37.61 -34.92 13.74
CA ALA A 379 -38.41 -36.12 13.48
C ALA A 379 -38.76 -36.09 11.99
N SER A 380 -37.82 -36.49 11.14
CA SER A 380 -38.04 -36.66 9.71
C SER A 380 -38.71 -38.03 9.49
N ASN A 381 -39.99 -38.01 9.19
CA ASN A 381 -40.63 -39.02 8.37
C ASN A 381 -40.06 -38.93 6.95
N SER A 382 -38.83 -39.38 6.72
CA SER A 382 -38.29 -39.72 5.42
C SER A 382 -37.12 -40.68 5.61
N THR A 383 -37.38 -41.92 5.28
CA THR A 383 -36.44 -42.99 5.05
C THR A 383 -35.36 -42.56 4.03
N ASN A 384 -34.24 -42.08 4.55
CA ASN A 384 -32.93 -42.18 3.88
C ASN A 384 -31.89 -42.43 4.96
N GLN A 385 -31.49 -43.65 5.10
CA GLN A 385 -30.33 -44.07 5.88
C GLN A 385 -29.09 -43.50 5.22
N GLU A 386 -28.59 -42.36 5.68
CA GLU A 386 -27.20 -42.02 5.51
C GLU A 386 -26.37 -42.93 6.42
N GLN A 387 -25.74 -43.91 5.80
CA GLN A 387 -24.76 -44.76 6.44
C GLN A 387 -23.60 -43.86 6.99
N THR A 388 -23.52 -43.83 8.31
CA THR A 388 -22.35 -43.29 8.98
C THR A 388 -21.13 -44.12 8.60
N LEU A 389 -20.32 -43.60 7.72
CA LEU A 389 -19.06 -44.23 7.29
C LEU A 389 -18.17 -44.51 8.51
N SER A 390 -17.63 -45.70 8.60
CA SER A 390 -16.68 -46.09 9.63
C SER A 390 -15.41 -45.22 9.54
N PRO A 391 -14.60 -45.12 10.62
CA PRO A 391 -13.35 -44.35 10.60
C PRO A 391 -12.40 -44.78 9.45
N MET A 392 -12.41 -46.06 9.10
CA MET A 392 -11.61 -46.61 8.00
C MET A 392 -12.13 -46.15 6.61
N GLU A 393 -13.42 -46.13 6.41
CA GLU A 393 -14.03 -45.65 5.16
C GLU A 393 -13.85 -44.12 4.95
N LYS A 394 -13.79 -43.36 6.06
CA LYS A 394 -13.44 -41.92 6.04
C LYS A 394 -12.01 -41.72 5.59
N LEU A 395 -11.08 -42.54 6.08
CA LEU A 395 -9.65 -42.49 5.72
C LEU A 395 -9.43 -42.88 4.24
N GLU A 396 -10.13 -43.89 3.77
CA GLU A 396 -10.07 -44.32 2.35
C GLU A 396 -10.63 -43.25 1.41
N LYS A 397 -11.71 -42.57 1.81
CA LYS A 397 -12.32 -41.48 1.04
C LYS A 397 -11.41 -40.25 1.00
N GLN A 398 -10.71 -39.97 2.08
CA GLN A 398 -9.71 -38.90 2.17
C GLN A 398 -8.46 -39.19 1.33
N ASP A 399 -7.98 -40.44 1.34
CA ASP A 399 -6.84 -40.88 0.52
C ASP A 399 -7.18 -40.83 -0.99
N LYS A 400 -8.41 -41.20 -1.35
CA LYS A 400 -8.89 -41.10 -2.71
C LYS A 400 -8.99 -39.65 -3.21
N ARG A 401 -9.48 -38.74 -2.35
CA ARG A 401 -9.56 -37.29 -2.66
C ARG A 401 -8.18 -36.66 -2.78
N ASN A 402 -7.26 -37.02 -1.92
CA ASN A 402 -5.88 -36.55 -2.00
C ASN A 402 -5.18 -37.02 -3.28
N LYS A 403 -5.44 -38.26 -3.73
CA LYS A 403 -4.93 -38.77 -5.00
C LYS A 403 -5.53 -38.06 -6.21
N GLU A 404 -6.80 -37.68 -6.15
CA GLU A 404 -7.47 -36.88 -7.21
C GLU A 404 -6.86 -35.48 -7.29
N ILE A 405 -6.63 -34.81 -6.16
CA ILE A 405 -6.02 -33.46 -6.10
C ILE A 405 -4.57 -33.49 -6.64
N VAL A 406 -3.79 -34.52 -6.29
CA VAL A 406 -2.42 -34.68 -6.81
C VAL A 406 -2.45 -34.92 -8.33
N LEU A 407 -3.41 -35.70 -8.81
CA LEU A 407 -3.57 -35.95 -10.24
C LEU A 407 -3.95 -34.69 -11.02
N GLU A 408 -4.88 -33.90 -10.50
CA GLU A 408 -5.28 -32.62 -11.10
C GLU A 408 -4.11 -31.62 -11.16
N LYS A 409 -3.36 -31.47 -10.06
CA LYS A 409 -2.15 -30.63 -10.05
C LYS A 409 -1.10 -31.09 -11.04
N THR A 410 -0.87 -32.38 -11.13
CA THR A 410 0.10 -32.96 -12.10
C THR A 410 -0.33 -32.70 -13.55
N VAL A 411 -1.64 -32.80 -13.84
CA VAL A 411 -2.18 -32.48 -15.16
C VAL A 411 -2.08 -30.98 -15.49
N GLU A 412 -2.29 -30.13 -14.50
CA GLU A 412 -2.18 -28.66 -14.66
C GLU A 412 -0.72 -28.23 -14.89
N ASP A 413 0.22 -28.79 -14.14
CA ASP A 413 1.66 -28.55 -14.30
C ASP A 413 2.18 -29.09 -15.64
N THR A 414 1.69 -30.25 -16.08
CA THR A 414 2.04 -30.81 -17.40
C THR A 414 1.48 -29.93 -18.52
N LYS A 415 0.27 -29.42 -18.41
CA LYS A 415 -0.30 -28.45 -19.36
C LYS A 415 0.50 -27.17 -19.46
N LYS A 416 0.96 -26.62 -18.31
CA LYS A 416 1.83 -25.44 -18.30
C LYS A 416 3.17 -25.70 -19.00
N GLN A 417 3.80 -26.86 -18.74
CA GLN A 417 5.04 -27.24 -19.40
C GLN A 417 4.89 -27.43 -20.91
N ILE A 418 3.77 -27.99 -21.38
CA ILE A 418 3.49 -28.14 -22.82
C ILE A 418 3.30 -26.77 -23.48
N LEU A 419 2.59 -25.82 -22.82
CA LEU A 419 2.40 -24.48 -23.35
C LEU A 419 3.70 -23.66 -23.40
N GLU A 420 4.64 -23.90 -22.48
CA GLU A 420 5.98 -23.26 -22.49
C GLU A 420 6.88 -23.82 -23.61
N VAL A 421 6.70 -25.08 -24.01
CA VAL A 421 7.46 -25.69 -25.11
C VAL A 421 6.93 -25.26 -26.48
N ASP A 422 5.62 -25.01 -26.63
CA ASP A 422 5.01 -24.54 -27.89
C ASP A 422 5.28 -23.04 -28.17
N MET A 423 5.85 -22.29 -27.20
CA MET A 423 6.20 -20.87 -27.35
C MET A 423 7.71 -20.61 -27.51
N SER A 424 8.53 -21.63 -27.54
CA SER A 424 9.97 -21.57 -27.80
C SER A 424 10.29 -22.10 -29.18
#